data_6dd5ad6fa4de6aaccb8eeb942350d8f8
#
_entry.id   6dd5ad6fa4de6aaccb8eeb942350d8f8
#
_cell.length_a   1.000
_cell.length_b   1.000
_cell.length_c   1.000
_cell.angle_alpha   90.00
_cell.angle_beta   90.00
_cell.angle_gamma   90.00
#
_symmetry.space_group_name_H-M   'P 1'
#
loop_
_entity.id
_entity.type
_entity.pdbx_description
1 polymer ?
#
loop_
_entity_poly.entity_id
_entity_poly.type
_entity_poly.pdbx_seq_one_letter_code
_entity_poly.pdbx_strand_id
1 'polypeptide(L)'
;MSKKTELEEIAHTGGKVIFNVKIDAEGRISYNVGWTHSRPTPAALFAVYAIPQGVAVGDIKLGGIGTPWNPPPLPDCYPVFISSDSTGMFGHQCPSCNGYWRADHGGKICPYCAFRADAHYHFLTEAQQRYVRHYCDVLSNALASGQAGEHIIDMDSVAEAAGKDCEKPAFFYAEERQQNLFTCKACGKVNDVLGTYAYCSSCGTRNDLQELEKTVQQIRDRINAGGPYEACVKETVAAFDSFAGQYAKQLLARVPLTLARKVRIERAHFHNLGTASEIFRNVFDIDILSGSSDEDIAFSTLMFHRRHVYEHKGGEADEKYIADSGDNVRLKQALRETPDSAHRTANLVMKLGGNLHRGFHEIFPPLEEPIRRNERGRHRGQLLKR
;
A
#
# COMPACT_ATOMS: atom_id res chain seq x y z
N MET A 1 1.91 8.60 32.23
CA MET A 1 0.92 7.99 31.32
C MET A 1 1.68 7.61 30.06
N SER A 2 2.01 6.33 29.90
CA SER A 2 2.63 5.77 28.69
C SER A 2 1.67 6.02 27.51
N LYS A 3 2.09 6.75 26.48
CA LYS A 3 1.40 6.79 25.20
C LYS A 3 1.33 5.35 24.70
N LYS A 4 0.14 4.73 24.69
CA LYS A 4 -0.08 3.50 23.91
C LYS A 4 0.35 3.83 22.48
N THR A 5 1.41 3.20 22.03
CA THR A 5 1.80 3.23 20.62
C THR A 5 0.62 2.67 19.84
N GLU A 6 0.16 3.40 18.82
CA GLU A 6 -0.91 2.95 17.90
C GLU A 6 -0.52 1.70 17.10
N LEU A 7 0.74 1.29 17.20
CA LEU A 7 1.32 0.16 16.49
C LEU A 7 1.42 -1.03 17.44
N GLU A 8 0.89 -2.17 17.04
CA GLU A 8 0.93 -3.42 17.77
C GLU A 8 2.03 -4.31 17.20
N GLU A 9 2.97 -4.74 18.07
CA GLU A 9 3.94 -5.77 17.69
C GLU A 9 3.19 -7.11 17.58
N ILE A 10 3.28 -7.75 16.41
CA ILE A 10 2.55 -8.99 16.11
C ILE A 10 3.46 -10.21 15.98
N ALA A 11 4.72 -10.01 15.67
CA ALA A 11 5.72 -11.08 15.62
C ALA A 11 7.14 -10.51 15.70
N HIS A 12 8.06 -11.32 16.19
CA HIS A 12 9.48 -11.14 15.99
C HIS A 12 10.18 -12.49 15.89
N THR A 13 11.29 -12.54 15.17
CA THR A 13 12.04 -13.76 14.94
C THR A 13 13.10 -13.88 16.02
N GLY A 14 13.03 -14.94 16.80
CA GLY A 14 14.06 -15.34 17.75
C GLY A 14 14.46 -16.79 17.52
N GLY A 15 15.23 -17.36 18.44
CA GLY A 15 15.73 -18.73 18.39
C GLY A 15 17.15 -18.78 17.85
N LYS A 16 17.51 -19.88 17.18
CA LYS A 16 18.90 -20.16 16.78
C LYS A 16 18.99 -20.41 15.30
N VAL A 17 20.05 -19.87 14.68
CA VAL A 17 20.53 -20.26 13.36
C VAL A 17 21.76 -21.14 13.58
N ILE A 18 21.74 -22.35 12.99
CA ILE A 18 22.75 -23.39 13.25
C ILE A 18 23.43 -23.71 11.91
N PHE A 19 24.74 -23.44 11.84
CA PHE A 19 25.58 -23.81 10.70
C PHE A 19 26.35 -25.08 11.04
N ASN A 20 26.12 -26.13 10.27
CA ASN A 20 26.91 -27.36 10.33
C ASN A 20 27.93 -27.35 9.20
N VAL A 21 29.16 -27.02 9.52
CA VAL A 21 30.29 -27.00 8.59
C VAL A 21 30.90 -28.39 8.48
N LYS A 22 31.06 -28.87 7.25
CA LYS A 22 31.69 -30.16 6.89
C LYS A 22 32.88 -29.93 6.00
N ILE A 23 33.91 -30.71 6.23
CA ILE A 23 35.12 -30.74 5.40
C ILE A 23 35.25 -32.17 4.86
N ASP A 24 35.32 -32.33 3.55
CA ASP A 24 35.51 -33.65 2.93
C ASP A 24 36.98 -34.06 2.93
N ALA A 25 37.24 -35.26 2.44
CA ALA A 25 38.60 -35.84 2.39
C ALA A 25 39.55 -35.02 1.47
N GLU A 26 38.98 -34.25 0.54
CA GLU A 26 39.73 -33.37 -0.37
C GLU A 26 39.88 -31.95 0.17
N GLY A 27 39.46 -31.70 1.41
CA GLY A 27 39.55 -30.40 2.06
C GLY A 27 38.49 -29.35 1.60
N ARG A 28 37.45 -29.80 0.84
CA ARG A 28 36.38 -28.91 0.37
C ARG A 28 35.39 -28.66 1.50
N ILE A 29 35.09 -27.37 1.74
CA ILE A 29 34.21 -26.93 2.79
C ILE A 29 32.77 -26.89 2.25
N SER A 30 31.84 -27.48 2.97
CA SER A 30 30.42 -27.37 2.76
C SER A 30 29.68 -27.08 4.06
N TYR A 31 28.48 -26.50 3.97
CA TYR A 31 27.67 -26.27 5.17
C TYR A 31 26.19 -26.45 4.85
N ASN A 32 25.43 -26.75 5.89
CA ASN A 32 23.97 -26.66 5.87
C ASN A 32 23.50 -25.79 7.06
N VAL A 33 22.32 -25.24 6.93
CA VAL A 33 21.73 -24.29 7.86
C VAL A 33 20.44 -24.87 8.41
N GLY A 34 20.31 -24.88 9.73
CA GLY A 34 19.08 -25.19 10.46
C GLY A 34 18.60 -23.98 11.25
N TRP A 35 17.33 -23.99 11.61
CA TRP A 35 16.72 -22.94 12.44
C TRP A 35 15.89 -23.55 13.54
N THR A 36 15.89 -22.88 14.69
CA THR A 36 14.87 -23.03 15.74
C THR A 36 14.20 -21.67 15.95
N HIS A 37 12.98 -21.68 16.46
CA HIS A 37 12.23 -20.47 16.74
C HIS A 37 11.86 -20.41 18.22
N SER A 38 12.13 -19.30 18.88
CA SER A 38 11.71 -19.01 20.26
C SER A 38 10.35 -18.34 20.34
N ARG A 39 9.77 -17.96 19.21
CA ARG A 39 8.52 -17.23 19.03
C ARG A 39 7.60 -17.99 18.07
N PRO A 40 6.37 -17.50 17.80
CA PRO A 40 5.48 -18.14 16.84
C PRO A 40 6.17 -18.45 15.51
N THR A 41 5.97 -19.64 15.01
CA THR A 41 6.61 -20.11 13.76
C THR A 41 6.25 -19.20 12.59
N PRO A 42 7.21 -18.72 11.81
CA PRO A 42 6.94 -17.94 10.60
C PRO A 42 6.15 -18.76 9.57
N ALA A 43 5.22 -18.13 8.88
CA ALA A 43 4.40 -18.79 7.87
C ALA A 43 5.10 -18.88 6.51
N ALA A 44 6.11 -18.04 6.25
CA ALA A 44 6.85 -18.00 5.00
C ALA A 44 8.31 -17.58 5.21
N LEU A 45 9.13 -17.89 4.21
CA LEU A 45 10.51 -17.42 4.12
C LEU A 45 10.71 -16.72 2.79
N PHE A 46 11.50 -15.67 2.75
CA PHE A 46 12.18 -15.26 1.53
C PHE A 46 13.70 -15.28 1.74
N ALA A 47 14.44 -15.30 0.67
CA ALA A 47 15.88 -15.36 0.76
C ALA A 47 16.54 -14.35 -0.16
N VAL A 48 17.68 -13.85 0.29
CA VAL A 48 18.54 -12.96 -0.49
C VAL A 48 19.95 -13.56 -0.59
N TYR A 49 20.63 -13.25 -1.66
CA TYR A 49 22.09 -13.46 -1.73
C TYR A 49 22.79 -12.25 -1.14
N ALA A 50 23.73 -12.49 -0.26
CA ALA A 50 24.58 -11.48 0.32
C ALA A 50 26.06 -11.82 0.19
N ILE A 51 26.90 -10.84 -0.07
CA ILE A 51 28.35 -10.99 -0.01
C ILE A 51 28.82 -11.09 1.45
N PRO A 52 30.03 -11.59 1.74
CA PRO A 52 30.50 -11.81 3.12
C PRO A 52 30.40 -10.59 4.05
N GLN A 53 30.45 -9.38 3.53
CA GLN A 53 30.28 -8.13 4.29
C GLN A 53 28.82 -7.85 4.70
N GLY A 54 27.87 -8.73 4.36
CA GLY A 54 26.46 -8.60 4.71
C GLY A 54 25.67 -7.66 3.80
N VAL A 55 26.19 -7.32 2.62
CA VAL A 55 25.47 -6.52 1.63
C VAL A 55 24.65 -7.43 0.74
N ALA A 56 23.32 -7.27 0.73
CA ALA A 56 22.43 -8.00 -0.17
C ALA A 56 22.67 -7.58 -1.63
N VAL A 57 22.84 -8.56 -2.51
CA VAL A 57 23.20 -8.36 -3.94
C VAL A 57 22.24 -9.06 -4.90
N GLY A 58 21.30 -9.85 -4.42
CA GLY A 58 20.33 -10.55 -5.26
C GLY A 58 19.23 -11.24 -4.47
N ASP A 59 18.14 -11.55 -5.16
CA ASP A 59 17.05 -12.36 -4.64
C ASP A 59 17.23 -13.83 -5.02
N ILE A 60 16.82 -14.70 -4.12
CA ILE A 60 16.75 -16.13 -4.37
C ILE A 60 15.28 -16.51 -4.65
N LYS A 61 15.04 -17.21 -5.76
CA LYS A 61 13.79 -17.93 -5.93
C LYS A 61 13.89 -19.25 -5.18
N LEU A 62 13.08 -19.40 -4.14
CA LEU A 62 12.93 -20.67 -3.46
C LEU A 62 12.27 -21.64 -4.44
N GLY A 63 12.96 -22.74 -4.75
CA GLY A 63 12.43 -23.81 -5.61
C GLY A 63 11.31 -24.56 -4.89
N GLY A 64 10.27 -24.96 -5.64
CA GLY A 64 9.37 -26.04 -5.24
C GLY A 64 9.99 -27.40 -5.60
N ILE A 65 9.27 -28.50 -5.36
CA ILE A 65 9.72 -29.84 -5.73
C ILE A 65 10.07 -29.87 -7.22
N GLY A 66 11.34 -30.17 -7.54
CA GLY A 66 11.84 -30.24 -8.93
C GLY A 66 12.24 -28.91 -9.58
N THR A 67 12.17 -27.79 -8.85
CA THR A 67 12.59 -26.49 -9.37
C THR A 67 13.99 -26.13 -8.85
N PRO A 68 14.99 -25.89 -9.70
CA PRO A 68 16.31 -25.50 -9.23
C PRO A 68 16.28 -24.09 -8.64
N TRP A 69 17.13 -23.86 -7.66
CA TRP A 69 17.43 -22.53 -7.17
C TRP A 69 18.11 -21.73 -8.27
N ASN A 70 17.84 -20.43 -8.36
CA ASN A 70 18.63 -19.60 -9.26
C ASN A 70 20.08 -19.53 -8.75
N PRO A 71 21.06 -19.50 -9.67
CA PRO A 71 22.45 -19.40 -9.28
C PRO A 71 22.73 -18.08 -8.57
N PRO A 72 23.75 -18.04 -7.67
CA PRO A 72 24.16 -16.79 -7.05
C PRO A 72 24.57 -15.76 -8.11
N PRO A 73 24.21 -14.47 -7.92
CA PRO A 73 24.50 -13.41 -8.89
C PRO A 73 25.99 -13.09 -8.98
N LEU A 74 26.74 -13.36 -7.91
CA LEU A 74 28.19 -13.16 -7.81
C LEU A 74 28.83 -14.37 -7.15
N PRO A 75 30.14 -14.66 -7.39
CA PRO A 75 30.89 -15.63 -6.61
C PRO A 75 30.88 -15.29 -5.12
N ASP A 76 30.99 -16.30 -4.28
CA ASP A 76 31.13 -16.18 -2.82
C ASP A 76 29.97 -15.50 -2.11
N CYS A 77 28.76 -15.49 -2.70
CA CYS A 77 27.55 -15.03 -2.04
C CYS A 77 26.98 -16.10 -1.12
N TYR A 78 26.47 -15.68 0.02
CA TYR A 78 25.73 -16.54 0.94
C TYR A 78 24.22 -16.39 0.76
N PRO A 79 23.45 -17.50 0.79
CA PRO A 79 22.00 -17.43 0.88
C PRO A 79 21.61 -17.11 2.32
N VAL A 80 20.95 -15.96 2.52
CA VAL A 80 20.42 -15.54 3.82
C VAL A 80 18.90 -15.58 3.77
N PHE A 81 18.31 -16.28 4.74
CA PHE A 81 16.86 -16.50 4.82
C PHE A 81 16.23 -15.56 5.82
N ILE A 82 15.21 -14.87 5.39
CA ILE A 82 14.45 -13.90 6.16
C ILE A 82 13.05 -14.47 6.41
N SER A 83 12.66 -14.55 7.68
CA SER A 83 11.37 -15.12 8.10
C SER A 83 10.26 -14.07 8.07
N SER A 84 9.06 -14.50 7.69
CA SER A 84 7.84 -13.71 7.86
C SER A 84 7.35 -13.75 9.31
N ASP A 85 6.32 -12.96 9.60
CA ASP A 85 5.48 -13.21 10.77
C ASP A 85 4.60 -14.47 10.59
N SER A 86 3.78 -14.77 11.60
CA SER A 86 2.87 -15.92 11.60
C SER A 86 1.76 -15.82 10.53
N THR A 87 1.55 -14.65 9.93
CA THR A 87 0.57 -14.41 8.87
C THR A 87 1.18 -14.42 7.46
N GLY A 88 2.50 -14.59 7.34
CA GLY A 88 3.21 -14.61 6.07
C GLY A 88 3.61 -13.25 5.52
N MET A 89 3.51 -12.20 6.32
CA MET A 89 3.91 -10.84 5.94
C MET A 89 5.32 -10.52 6.43
N PHE A 90 6.00 -9.67 5.67
CA PHE A 90 7.32 -9.16 5.97
C PHE A 90 7.29 -7.65 6.10
N GLY A 91 8.12 -7.08 6.96
CA GLY A 91 8.40 -5.66 6.97
C GLY A 91 9.22 -5.25 5.76
N HIS A 92 8.91 -4.08 5.22
CA HIS A 92 9.61 -3.45 4.11
C HIS A 92 9.86 -1.98 4.43
N GLN A 93 10.96 -1.44 3.96
CA GLN A 93 11.32 -0.03 4.11
C GLN A 93 11.76 0.57 2.78
N CYS A 94 11.22 1.72 2.44
CA CYS A 94 11.55 2.38 1.18
C CYS A 94 12.87 3.15 1.28
N PRO A 95 13.86 2.91 0.40
CA PRO A 95 15.10 3.66 0.42
C PRO A 95 14.94 5.11 -0.04
N SER A 96 13.81 5.46 -0.69
CA SER A 96 13.56 6.81 -1.20
C SER A 96 12.84 7.71 -0.21
N CYS A 97 11.79 7.21 0.47
CA CYS A 97 10.98 8.02 1.38
C CYS A 97 11.02 7.53 2.84
N ASN A 98 11.80 6.49 3.11
CA ASN A 98 11.94 5.83 4.41
C ASN A 98 10.63 5.27 4.99
N GLY A 99 9.55 5.20 4.20
CA GLY A 99 8.26 4.67 4.64
C GLY A 99 8.33 3.17 4.88
N TYR A 100 7.76 2.72 6.01
CA TYR A 100 7.67 1.32 6.39
C TYR A 100 6.26 0.78 6.09
N TRP A 101 6.18 -0.45 5.59
CA TRP A 101 4.92 -1.18 5.39
C TRP A 101 5.14 -2.68 5.53
N ARG A 102 4.04 -3.43 5.63
CA ARG A 102 4.06 -4.88 5.61
C ARG A 102 3.32 -5.41 4.39
N ALA A 103 3.90 -6.42 3.79
CA ALA A 103 3.32 -7.15 2.65
C ALA A 103 3.95 -8.54 2.55
N ASP A 104 3.46 -9.37 1.63
CA ASP A 104 4.19 -10.59 1.26
C ASP A 104 5.53 -10.25 0.54
N HIS A 105 6.36 -11.27 0.34
CA HIS A 105 7.70 -11.09 -0.25
C HIS A 105 7.73 -10.59 -1.70
N GLY A 106 6.60 -10.44 -2.37
CA GLY A 106 6.52 -10.07 -3.80
C GLY A 106 6.47 -8.57 -4.09
N GLY A 107 6.53 -7.72 -3.07
CA GLY A 107 6.38 -6.28 -3.21
C GLY A 107 7.61 -5.61 -3.82
N LYS A 108 7.42 -4.88 -4.95
CA LYS A 108 8.47 -4.12 -5.65
C LYS A 108 8.16 -2.63 -5.77
N ILE A 109 7.15 -2.16 -5.08
CA ILE A 109 6.64 -0.78 -5.18
C ILE A 109 6.38 -0.26 -3.77
N CYS A 110 6.90 0.93 -3.47
CA CYS A 110 6.60 1.61 -2.21
C CYS A 110 5.14 2.09 -2.21
N PRO A 111 4.33 1.73 -1.19
CA PRO A 111 2.94 2.16 -1.09
C PRO A 111 2.75 3.68 -0.95
N TYR A 112 3.77 4.41 -0.53
CA TYR A 112 3.68 5.83 -0.21
C TYR A 112 4.14 6.73 -1.36
N CYS A 113 5.32 6.47 -1.94
CA CYS A 113 5.92 7.32 -2.97
C CYS A 113 5.96 6.68 -4.36
N ALA A 114 5.48 5.43 -4.49
CA ALA A 114 5.53 4.66 -5.73
C ALA A 114 6.94 4.41 -6.28
N PHE A 115 7.99 4.53 -5.45
CA PHE A 115 9.32 4.09 -5.83
C PHE A 115 9.27 2.62 -6.24
N ARG A 116 9.84 2.30 -7.41
CA ARG A 116 9.91 0.93 -7.95
C ARG A 116 11.33 0.41 -7.87
N ALA A 117 11.48 -0.83 -7.45
CA ALA A 117 12.74 -1.56 -7.47
C ALA A 117 12.61 -2.82 -8.33
N ASP A 118 13.70 -3.24 -8.94
CA ASP A 118 13.74 -4.45 -9.77
C ASP A 118 13.65 -5.72 -8.91
N ALA A 119 14.16 -5.63 -7.68
CA ALA A 119 14.20 -6.71 -6.73
C ALA A 119 13.75 -6.26 -5.33
N HIS A 120 13.17 -7.15 -4.53
CA HIS A 120 12.65 -6.78 -3.22
C HIS A 120 13.73 -6.65 -2.14
N TYR A 121 14.94 -7.16 -2.34
CA TYR A 121 16.05 -6.92 -1.41
C TYR A 121 16.39 -5.42 -1.26
N HIS A 122 15.97 -4.57 -2.21
CA HIS A 122 16.09 -3.12 -2.08
C HIS A 122 15.18 -2.51 -1.01
N PHE A 123 14.19 -3.26 -0.55
CA PHE A 123 13.25 -2.83 0.48
C PHE A 123 13.49 -3.48 1.84
N LEU A 124 14.66 -4.05 2.05
CA LEU A 124 15.02 -4.57 3.37
C LEU A 124 14.97 -3.46 4.42
N THR A 125 14.33 -3.72 5.54
CA THR A 125 14.34 -2.83 6.70
C THR A 125 15.75 -2.73 7.29
N GLU A 126 16.00 -1.68 8.07
CA GLU A 126 17.28 -1.54 8.77
C GLU A 126 17.58 -2.78 9.66
N ALA A 127 16.57 -3.30 10.35
CA ALA A 127 16.69 -4.51 11.14
C ALA A 127 17.08 -5.74 10.29
N GLN A 128 16.44 -5.90 9.12
CA GLN A 128 16.79 -6.99 8.19
C GLN A 128 18.21 -6.84 7.64
N GLN A 129 18.63 -5.64 7.30
CA GLN A 129 20.00 -5.39 6.83
C GLN A 129 21.05 -5.72 7.91
N ARG A 130 20.78 -5.37 9.16
CA ARG A 130 21.64 -5.73 10.30
C ARG A 130 21.69 -7.23 10.52
N TYR A 131 20.54 -7.91 10.41
CA TYR A 131 20.48 -9.37 10.47
C TYR A 131 21.32 -10.02 9.37
N VAL A 132 21.17 -9.59 8.11
CA VAL A 132 21.94 -10.12 6.99
C VAL A 132 23.45 -9.94 7.23
N ARG A 133 23.86 -8.77 7.71
CA ARG A 133 25.26 -8.49 8.02
C ARG A 133 25.80 -9.45 9.09
N HIS A 134 25.10 -9.55 10.21
CA HIS A 134 25.54 -10.43 11.30
C HIS A 134 25.58 -11.90 10.90
N TYR A 135 24.56 -12.35 10.14
CA TYR A 135 24.54 -13.69 9.55
C TYR A 135 25.80 -13.98 8.72
N CYS A 136 26.16 -13.05 7.84
CA CYS A 136 27.35 -13.17 7.00
C CYS A 136 28.64 -13.17 7.83
N ASP A 137 28.74 -12.29 8.84
CA ASP A 137 29.92 -12.22 9.73
C ASP A 137 30.14 -13.57 10.45
N VAL A 138 29.09 -14.13 11.05
CA VAL A 138 29.23 -15.43 11.77
C VAL A 138 29.55 -16.56 10.83
N LEU A 139 28.86 -16.65 9.68
CA LEU A 139 29.14 -17.70 8.70
C LEU A 139 30.55 -17.58 8.12
N SER A 140 30.99 -16.37 7.77
CA SER A 140 32.33 -16.14 7.25
C SER A 140 33.41 -16.57 8.27
N ASN A 141 33.24 -16.20 9.55
CA ASN A 141 34.15 -16.62 10.62
C ASN A 141 34.15 -18.14 10.80
N ALA A 142 32.98 -18.79 10.75
CA ALA A 142 32.87 -20.25 10.85
C ALA A 142 33.61 -20.95 9.70
N LEU A 143 33.44 -20.50 8.48
CA LEU A 143 34.13 -21.07 7.31
C LEU A 143 35.62 -20.78 7.32
N ALA A 144 36.04 -19.57 7.73
CA ALA A 144 37.45 -19.19 7.83
C ALA A 144 38.20 -19.97 8.91
N SER A 145 37.52 -20.50 9.93
CA SER A 145 38.15 -21.30 10.98
C SER A 145 38.76 -22.61 10.46
N GLY A 146 38.31 -23.09 9.30
CA GLY A 146 38.76 -24.34 8.71
C GLY A 146 38.44 -25.58 9.56
N GLN A 147 37.50 -25.47 10.47
CA GLN A 147 37.09 -26.55 11.39
C GLN A 147 35.70 -27.05 11.03
N ALA A 148 35.56 -28.37 10.91
CA ALA A 148 34.24 -29.00 10.84
C ALA A 148 33.55 -28.89 12.23
N GLY A 149 32.25 -28.63 12.23
CA GLY A 149 31.50 -28.53 13.47
C GLY A 149 30.23 -27.70 13.36
N GLU A 150 29.61 -27.51 14.50
CA GLU A 150 28.38 -26.74 14.63
C GLU A 150 28.73 -25.32 15.12
N HIS A 151 28.22 -24.32 14.40
CA HIS A 151 28.33 -22.91 14.74
C HIS A 151 26.94 -22.33 14.95
N ILE A 152 26.66 -21.77 16.10
CA ILE A 152 25.33 -21.34 16.50
C ILE A 152 25.29 -19.80 16.62
N ILE A 153 24.28 -19.21 15.97
CA ILE A 153 23.86 -17.83 16.26
C ILE A 153 22.62 -17.91 17.13
N ASP A 154 22.73 -17.53 18.39
CA ASP A 154 21.58 -17.33 19.25
C ASP A 154 20.98 -15.96 19.03
N MET A 155 19.87 -15.93 18.29
CA MET A 155 19.21 -14.68 17.88
C MET A 155 18.56 -13.93 19.04
N ASP A 156 18.14 -14.65 20.10
CA ASP A 156 17.61 -14.00 21.30
C ASP A 156 18.72 -13.24 22.05
N SER A 157 19.89 -13.86 22.22
CA SER A 157 21.05 -13.20 22.82
C SER A 157 21.58 -12.02 21.99
N VAL A 158 21.55 -12.16 20.66
CA VAL A 158 21.92 -11.06 19.75
C VAL A 158 20.96 -9.88 19.90
N ALA A 159 19.68 -10.16 20.01
CA ALA A 159 18.66 -9.14 20.21
C ALA A 159 18.83 -8.40 21.54
N GLU A 160 19.06 -9.12 22.63
CA GLU A 160 19.30 -8.55 23.95
C GLU A 160 20.56 -7.67 23.95
N ALA A 161 21.63 -8.10 23.29
CA ALA A 161 22.88 -7.33 23.20
C ALA A 161 22.71 -6.04 22.37
N ALA A 162 21.92 -6.09 21.29
CA ALA A 162 21.64 -4.94 20.44
C ALA A 162 20.65 -3.96 21.07
N GLY A 163 19.81 -4.44 22.00
CA GLY A 163 18.74 -3.67 22.64
C GLY A 163 19.14 -2.84 23.84
N LYS A 164 20.41 -2.83 24.24
CA LYS A 164 20.85 -2.13 25.47
C LYS A 164 20.58 -0.63 25.48
N ASP A 165 20.48 0.02 24.33
CA ASP A 165 20.27 1.45 24.18
C ASP A 165 18.95 1.81 23.46
N CYS A 166 18.08 0.82 23.18
CA CYS A 166 16.81 1.00 22.47
C CYS A 166 15.69 0.22 23.14
N GLU A 167 14.48 0.78 23.21
CA GLU A 167 13.28 0.06 23.66
C GLU A 167 12.94 -1.16 22.81
N LYS A 168 13.40 -1.19 21.55
CA LYS A 168 13.33 -2.33 20.64
C LYS A 168 14.71 -2.74 20.17
N PRO A 169 15.06 -4.02 20.25
CA PRO A 169 16.33 -4.50 19.77
C PRO A 169 16.46 -4.23 18.27
N ALA A 170 17.43 -3.42 17.89
CA ALA A 170 17.66 -3.02 16.52
C ALA A 170 17.96 -4.19 15.54
N PHE A 171 18.21 -5.36 16.07
CA PHE A 171 18.57 -6.58 15.37
C PHE A 171 17.42 -7.55 15.15
N PHE A 172 16.37 -7.38 15.91
CA PHE A 172 15.19 -8.21 15.86
C PHE A 172 14.22 -7.67 14.81
N TYR A 173 13.60 -8.58 14.07
CA TYR A 173 12.39 -8.23 13.38
C TYR A 173 11.23 -8.11 14.32
N ALA A 174 10.86 -6.92 14.78
CA ALA A 174 9.54 -6.66 15.27
C ALA A 174 8.68 -6.28 14.07
N GLU A 175 7.77 -7.13 13.72
CA GLU A 175 6.73 -6.82 12.75
C GLU A 175 5.62 -6.07 13.46
N GLU A 176 5.46 -4.80 13.14
CA GLU A 176 4.43 -3.94 13.71
C GLU A 176 3.26 -3.82 12.76
N ARG A 177 2.06 -4.11 13.27
CA ARG A 177 0.82 -3.89 12.56
C ARG A 177 0.66 -2.40 12.27
N GLN A 178 0.41 -2.06 11.01
CA GLN A 178 0.11 -0.71 10.60
C GLN A 178 -1.39 -0.41 10.76
N GLN A 179 -1.82 0.79 10.40
CA GLN A 179 -3.20 1.23 10.65
C GLN A 179 -4.21 0.68 9.65
N ASN A 180 -3.80 0.44 8.40
CA ASN A 180 -4.70 0.09 7.31
C ASN A 180 -4.25 -1.18 6.58
N LEU A 181 -4.98 -2.27 6.86
CA LEU A 181 -4.83 -3.53 6.16
C LEU A 181 -5.82 -3.58 5.00
N PHE A 182 -5.34 -3.60 3.77
CA PHE A 182 -6.20 -3.73 2.59
C PHE A 182 -5.74 -4.82 1.62
N THR A 183 -6.70 -5.43 0.96
CA THR A 183 -6.46 -6.36 -0.16
C THR A 183 -6.67 -5.62 -1.46
N CYS A 184 -5.65 -5.57 -2.31
CA CYS A 184 -5.74 -4.92 -3.61
C CYS A 184 -6.76 -5.62 -4.52
N LYS A 185 -7.79 -4.92 -4.98
CA LYS A 185 -8.82 -5.50 -5.87
C LYS A 185 -8.27 -5.95 -7.22
N ALA A 186 -7.21 -5.31 -7.72
CA ALA A 186 -6.62 -5.66 -9.00
C ALA A 186 -5.82 -6.97 -8.93
N CYS A 187 -4.87 -7.10 -7.99
CA CYS A 187 -3.96 -8.24 -7.96
C CYS A 187 -4.15 -9.18 -6.75
N GLY A 188 -5.06 -8.89 -5.83
CA GLY A 188 -5.37 -9.75 -4.68
C GLY A 188 -4.33 -9.73 -3.55
N LYS A 189 -3.28 -8.90 -3.64
CA LYS A 189 -2.24 -8.83 -2.63
C LYS A 189 -2.67 -8.02 -1.41
N VAL A 190 -2.28 -8.51 -0.23
CA VAL A 190 -2.51 -7.85 1.05
C VAL A 190 -1.39 -6.85 1.31
N ASN A 191 -1.76 -5.67 1.78
CA ASN A 191 -0.84 -4.59 2.15
C ASN A 191 -1.29 -4.04 3.51
N ASP A 192 -0.36 -3.83 4.41
CA ASP A 192 -0.56 -3.21 5.71
C ASP A 192 0.27 -1.92 5.77
N VAL A 193 -0.39 -0.77 5.79
CA VAL A 193 0.20 0.55 5.57
C VAL A 193 -0.27 1.56 6.61
N LEU A 194 0.50 2.63 6.80
CA LEU A 194 0.05 3.82 7.54
C LEU A 194 -0.78 4.71 6.62
N GLY A 195 -1.88 5.24 7.17
CA GLY A 195 -2.81 6.08 6.44
C GLY A 195 -3.78 5.30 5.55
N THR A 196 -4.75 6.01 4.99
CA THR A 196 -5.87 5.40 4.27
C THR A 196 -5.53 5.09 2.82
N TYR A 197 -4.76 5.95 2.16
CA TYR A 197 -4.53 5.92 0.72
C TYR A 197 -3.11 5.49 0.37
N ALA A 198 -2.99 4.44 -0.43
CA ALA A 198 -1.69 3.85 -0.76
C ALA A 198 -1.67 3.21 -2.15
N TYR A 199 -0.48 2.99 -2.67
CA TYR A 199 -0.25 2.09 -3.80
C TYR A 199 -0.18 0.64 -3.31
N CYS A 200 -0.67 -0.29 -4.10
CA CYS A 200 -0.39 -1.70 -3.87
C CYS A 200 1.11 -1.97 -4.07
N SER A 201 1.76 -2.57 -3.09
CA SER A 201 3.19 -2.87 -3.13
C SER A 201 3.59 -3.85 -4.25
N SER A 202 2.63 -4.62 -4.77
CA SER A 202 2.86 -5.61 -5.82
C SER A 202 2.60 -5.07 -7.22
N CYS A 203 1.42 -4.50 -7.50
CA CYS A 203 1.06 -4.04 -8.84
C CYS A 203 1.07 -2.52 -9.02
N GLY A 204 1.07 -1.73 -7.94
CA GLY A 204 1.05 -0.28 -8.01
C GLY A 204 -0.32 0.35 -8.27
N THR A 205 -1.40 -0.45 -8.29
CA THR A 205 -2.76 0.10 -8.32
C THR A 205 -3.05 0.83 -7.01
N ARG A 206 -3.61 2.03 -7.08
CA ARG A 206 -4.02 2.76 -5.87
C ARG A 206 -5.30 2.19 -5.27
N ASN A 207 -5.37 2.19 -3.95
CA ASN A 207 -6.55 1.72 -3.21
C ASN A 207 -7.65 2.79 -3.06
N ASP A 208 -7.42 4.03 -3.48
CA ASP A 208 -8.32 5.16 -3.25
C ASP A 208 -9.75 4.88 -3.74
N LEU A 209 -9.90 4.27 -4.92
CA LEU A 209 -11.22 3.91 -5.45
C LEU A 209 -11.92 2.88 -4.55
N GLN A 210 -11.18 1.95 -3.95
CA GLN A 210 -11.74 0.98 -3.00
C GLN A 210 -12.25 1.68 -1.73
N GLU A 211 -11.54 2.68 -1.24
CA GLU A 211 -11.94 3.45 -0.06
C GLU A 211 -13.14 4.35 -0.37
N LEU A 212 -13.19 4.96 -1.56
CA LEU A 212 -14.36 5.70 -2.02
C LEU A 212 -15.60 4.78 -2.12
N GLU A 213 -15.46 3.60 -2.74
CA GLU A 213 -16.54 2.60 -2.84
C GLU A 213 -17.05 2.19 -1.46
N LYS A 214 -16.15 1.94 -0.50
CA LYS A 214 -16.50 1.58 0.88
C LYS A 214 -17.28 2.69 1.57
N THR A 215 -16.81 3.95 1.44
CA THR A 215 -17.49 5.12 2.00
C THR A 215 -18.86 5.32 1.37
N VAL A 216 -18.96 5.26 0.04
CA VAL A 216 -20.22 5.41 -0.68
C VAL A 216 -21.20 4.28 -0.33
N GLN A 217 -20.71 3.06 -0.10
CA GLN A 217 -21.59 1.95 0.33
C GLN A 217 -22.17 2.21 1.72
N GLN A 218 -21.39 2.68 2.66
CA GLN A 218 -21.88 3.07 4.00
C GLN A 218 -22.93 4.18 3.92
N ILE A 219 -22.76 5.13 3.00
CA ILE A 219 -23.74 6.19 2.77
C ILE A 219 -25.03 5.60 2.17
N ARG A 220 -24.95 4.69 1.19
CA ARG A 220 -26.11 4.00 0.61
C ARG A 220 -26.90 3.22 1.66
N ASP A 221 -26.21 2.56 2.57
CA ASP A 221 -26.86 1.80 3.66
C ASP A 221 -27.66 2.74 4.57
N ARG A 222 -27.16 3.95 4.84
CA ARG A 222 -27.91 4.99 5.58
C ARG A 222 -29.08 5.56 4.80
N ILE A 223 -28.95 5.78 3.49
CA ILE A 223 -30.05 6.21 2.64
C ILE A 223 -31.17 5.16 2.69
N ASN A 224 -30.83 3.88 2.56
CA ASN A 224 -31.78 2.77 2.60
C ASN A 224 -32.46 2.62 3.97
N ALA A 225 -31.80 3.03 5.04
CA ALA A 225 -32.35 3.05 6.40
C ALA A 225 -33.25 4.28 6.67
N GLY A 226 -33.49 5.16 5.67
CA GLY A 226 -34.29 6.36 5.84
C GLY A 226 -33.54 7.50 6.53
N GLY A 227 -32.22 7.53 6.42
CA GLY A 227 -31.38 8.53 7.06
C GLY A 227 -31.54 9.94 6.48
N PRO A 228 -30.84 10.95 7.06
CA PRO A 228 -30.91 12.34 6.59
C PRO A 228 -30.24 12.45 5.21
N TYR A 229 -31.04 12.56 4.17
CA TYR A 229 -30.58 12.53 2.76
C TYR A 229 -29.67 13.71 2.42
N GLU A 230 -29.92 14.89 2.98
CA GLU A 230 -29.06 16.08 2.83
C GLU A 230 -27.64 15.81 3.38
N ALA A 231 -27.54 15.16 4.53
CA ALA A 231 -26.25 14.73 5.09
C ALA A 231 -25.57 13.69 4.21
N CYS A 232 -26.34 12.75 3.64
CA CYS A 232 -25.80 11.73 2.74
C CYS A 232 -25.24 12.36 1.44
N VAL A 233 -25.94 13.33 0.84
CA VAL A 233 -25.44 14.08 -0.33
C VAL A 233 -24.19 14.87 0.03
N LYS A 234 -24.19 15.60 1.14
CA LYS A 234 -23.04 16.36 1.62
C LYS A 234 -21.80 15.48 1.79
N GLU A 235 -21.95 14.36 2.46
CA GLU A 235 -20.84 13.42 2.72
C GLU A 235 -20.36 12.72 1.44
N THR A 236 -21.26 12.42 0.50
CA THR A 236 -20.89 11.82 -0.79
C THR A 236 -19.98 12.76 -1.59
N VAL A 237 -20.34 14.06 -1.67
CA VAL A 237 -19.51 15.05 -2.36
C VAL A 237 -18.19 15.29 -1.61
N ALA A 238 -18.21 15.32 -0.27
CA ALA A 238 -16.99 15.45 0.54
C ALA A 238 -16.04 14.23 0.36
N ALA A 239 -16.58 13.03 0.21
CA ALA A 239 -15.79 11.84 -0.09
C ALA A 239 -15.10 11.97 -1.46
N PHE A 240 -15.79 12.50 -2.47
CA PHE A 240 -15.18 12.78 -3.77
C PHE A 240 -14.08 13.85 -3.68
N ASP A 241 -14.32 14.95 -2.94
CA ASP A 241 -13.33 16.02 -2.74
C ASP A 241 -12.02 15.46 -2.15
N SER A 242 -12.12 14.66 -1.09
CA SER A 242 -10.97 13.98 -0.48
C SER A 242 -10.28 13.03 -1.46
N PHE A 243 -11.05 12.22 -2.17
CA PHE A 243 -10.55 11.28 -3.18
C PHE A 243 -9.82 11.99 -4.33
N ALA A 244 -10.43 13.01 -4.92
CA ALA A 244 -9.83 13.80 -6.00
C ALA A 244 -8.56 14.53 -5.53
N GLY A 245 -8.58 15.06 -4.30
CA GLY A 245 -7.42 15.69 -3.68
C GLY A 245 -6.22 14.74 -3.53
N GLN A 246 -6.44 13.46 -3.21
CA GLN A 246 -5.36 12.48 -3.15
C GLN A 246 -4.73 12.22 -4.53
N TYR A 247 -5.55 12.10 -5.58
CA TYR A 247 -5.02 11.97 -6.95
C TYR A 247 -4.27 13.21 -7.41
N ALA A 248 -4.80 14.40 -7.14
CA ALA A 248 -4.12 15.65 -7.44
C ALA A 248 -2.75 15.74 -6.75
N LYS A 249 -2.67 15.35 -5.48
CA LYS A 249 -1.41 15.28 -4.72
C LYS A 249 -0.39 14.32 -5.35
N GLN A 250 -0.82 13.15 -5.82
CA GLN A 250 0.06 12.19 -6.47
C GLN A 250 0.52 12.67 -7.85
N LEU A 251 -0.37 13.30 -8.62
CA LEU A 251 -0.04 13.91 -9.90
C LEU A 251 0.98 15.05 -9.73
N LEU A 252 0.77 15.93 -8.75
CA LEU A 252 1.71 17.01 -8.41
C LEU A 252 3.12 16.49 -8.05
N ALA A 253 3.19 15.39 -7.34
CA ALA A 253 4.47 14.80 -6.91
C ALA A 253 5.23 14.11 -8.06
N ARG A 254 4.53 13.65 -9.10
CA ARG A 254 5.09 12.75 -10.11
C ARG A 254 5.14 13.32 -11.53
N VAL A 255 4.31 14.30 -11.83
CA VAL A 255 4.28 14.96 -13.15
C VAL A 255 5.10 16.26 -13.09
N PRO A 256 6.10 16.46 -13.97
CA PRO A 256 6.82 17.71 -14.06
C PRO A 256 5.88 18.86 -14.49
N LEU A 257 5.65 19.82 -13.61
CA LEU A 257 4.78 20.95 -13.83
C LEU A 257 5.50 22.27 -13.56
N THR A 258 5.09 23.33 -14.25
CA THR A 258 5.51 24.69 -13.92
C THR A 258 5.01 25.12 -12.56
N LEU A 259 5.71 26.04 -11.89
CA LEU A 259 5.32 26.55 -10.57
C LEU A 259 3.88 27.08 -10.56
N ALA A 260 3.51 27.83 -11.61
CA ALA A 260 2.15 28.40 -11.71
C ALA A 260 1.05 27.32 -11.73
N ARG A 261 1.28 26.20 -12.44
CA ARG A 261 0.34 25.07 -12.46
C ARG A 261 0.28 24.37 -11.11
N LYS A 262 1.43 24.15 -10.44
CA LYS A 262 1.47 23.56 -9.10
C LYS A 262 0.65 24.37 -8.11
N VAL A 263 0.90 25.69 -8.00
CA VAL A 263 0.16 26.58 -7.09
C VAL A 263 -1.34 26.56 -7.38
N ARG A 264 -1.73 26.54 -8.67
CA ARG A 264 -3.15 26.46 -9.05
C ARG A 264 -3.82 25.19 -8.51
N ILE A 265 -3.16 24.03 -8.63
CA ILE A 265 -3.70 22.74 -8.21
C ILE A 265 -3.71 22.65 -6.67
N GLU A 266 -2.66 23.11 -5.99
CA GLU A 266 -2.57 23.11 -4.53
C GLU A 266 -3.66 23.96 -3.85
N ARG A 267 -4.12 25.01 -4.52
CA ARG A 267 -5.19 25.90 -4.03
C ARG A 267 -6.59 25.44 -4.46
N ALA A 268 -6.69 24.41 -5.27
CA ALA A 268 -7.97 23.98 -5.80
C ALA A 268 -8.79 23.23 -4.74
N HIS A 269 -10.09 23.41 -4.82
CA HIS A 269 -11.07 22.67 -4.04
C HIS A 269 -11.89 21.77 -4.98
N PHE A 270 -11.80 20.47 -4.79
CA PHE A 270 -12.43 19.51 -5.70
C PHE A 270 -13.91 19.24 -5.39
N HIS A 271 -14.44 19.86 -4.35
CA HIS A 271 -15.88 19.98 -4.14
C HIS A 271 -16.57 20.99 -5.08
N ASN A 272 -15.84 21.65 -5.97
CA ASN A 272 -16.38 22.35 -7.13
C ASN A 272 -16.12 21.49 -8.37
N LEU A 273 -17.17 20.93 -8.95
CA LEU A 273 -17.07 19.98 -10.06
C LEU A 273 -16.47 20.61 -11.31
N GLY A 274 -16.80 21.85 -11.61
CA GLY A 274 -16.23 22.60 -12.74
C GLY A 274 -14.72 22.78 -12.61
N THR A 275 -14.26 23.22 -11.44
CA THR A 275 -12.82 23.36 -11.12
C THR A 275 -12.11 22.00 -11.19
N ALA A 276 -12.70 20.95 -10.63
CA ALA A 276 -12.15 19.61 -10.67
C ALA A 276 -12.00 19.12 -12.14
N SER A 277 -13.07 19.22 -12.93
CA SER A 277 -13.06 18.82 -14.34
C SER A 277 -12.02 19.60 -15.15
N GLU A 278 -11.96 20.92 -14.96
CA GLU A 278 -11.01 21.78 -15.67
C GLU A 278 -9.56 21.41 -15.34
N ILE A 279 -9.22 21.20 -14.08
CA ILE A 279 -7.86 20.85 -13.66
C ILE A 279 -7.46 19.50 -14.22
N PHE A 280 -8.26 18.45 -14.01
CA PHE A 280 -7.91 17.12 -14.46
C PHE A 280 -7.82 17.04 -15.99
N ARG A 281 -8.74 17.66 -16.72
CA ARG A 281 -8.73 17.67 -18.18
C ARG A 281 -7.57 18.51 -18.75
N ASN A 282 -7.42 19.78 -18.33
CA ASN A 282 -6.51 20.71 -18.98
C ASN A 282 -5.04 20.57 -18.56
N VAL A 283 -4.77 19.93 -17.41
CA VAL A 283 -3.41 19.76 -16.91
C VAL A 283 -2.91 18.33 -17.11
N PHE A 284 -3.81 17.34 -17.01
CA PHE A 284 -3.44 15.93 -16.98
C PHE A 284 -4.10 15.08 -18.07
N ASP A 285 -4.93 15.70 -18.93
CA ASP A 285 -5.71 14.99 -19.96
C ASP A 285 -6.63 13.89 -19.40
N ILE A 286 -7.13 14.08 -18.18
CA ILE A 286 -8.05 13.15 -17.52
C ILE A 286 -9.47 13.71 -17.57
N ASP A 287 -10.34 13.11 -18.38
CA ASP A 287 -11.75 13.49 -18.45
C ASP A 287 -12.59 12.75 -17.39
N ILE A 288 -12.77 13.40 -16.21
CA ILE A 288 -13.58 12.84 -15.14
C ILE A 288 -15.09 12.76 -15.48
N LEU A 289 -15.57 13.54 -16.46
CA LEU A 289 -16.95 13.57 -16.92
C LEU A 289 -17.23 12.57 -18.05
N SER A 290 -16.23 11.85 -18.52
CA SER A 290 -16.34 10.91 -19.63
C SER A 290 -17.55 9.97 -19.51
N GLY A 291 -18.32 9.88 -20.60
CA GLY A 291 -19.53 9.04 -20.69
C GLY A 291 -20.71 9.51 -19.83
N SER A 292 -20.71 10.72 -19.28
CA SER A 292 -21.85 11.34 -18.61
C SER A 292 -22.72 12.10 -19.60
N SER A 293 -24.03 12.03 -19.45
CA SER A 293 -24.96 12.87 -20.21
C SER A 293 -24.96 14.31 -19.69
N ASP A 294 -25.43 15.25 -20.50
CA ASP A 294 -25.57 16.65 -20.08
C ASP A 294 -26.48 16.78 -18.85
N GLU A 295 -27.53 15.95 -18.77
CA GLU A 295 -28.42 15.90 -17.61
C GLU A 295 -27.69 15.41 -16.34
N ASP A 296 -26.81 14.40 -16.44
CA ASP A 296 -26.04 13.90 -15.31
C ASP A 296 -24.97 14.93 -14.86
N ILE A 297 -24.38 15.66 -15.81
CA ILE A 297 -23.42 16.74 -15.51
C ILE A 297 -24.13 17.87 -14.78
N ALA A 298 -25.29 18.31 -15.30
CA ALA A 298 -26.09 19.37 -14.67
C ALA A 298 -26.55 18.96 -13.26
N PHE A 299 -27.06 17.76 -13.08
CA PHE A 299 -27.45 17.24 -11.78
C PHE A 299 -26.27 17.14 -10.81
N SER A 300 -25.12 16.62 -11.24
CA SER A 300 -23.91 16.54 -10.41
C SER A 300 -23.48 17.91 -9.98
N THR A 301 -23.43 18.89 -10.91
CA THR A 301 -23.07 20.29 -10.62
C THR A 301 -24.00 20.88 -9.56
N LEU A 302 -25.31 20.65 -9.70
CA LEU A 302 -26.29 21.10 -8.72
C LEU A 302 -26.04 20.49 -7.33
N MET A 303 -25.76 19.18 -7.23
CA MET A 303 -25.49 18.52 -5.94
C MET A 303 -24.20 19.02 -5.30
N PHE A 304 -23.18 19.35 -6.08
CA PHE A 304 -21.94 19.95 -5.60
C PHE A 304 -22.20 21.39 -5.04
N HIS A 305 -23.07 22.17 -5.67
CA HIS A 305 -23.52 23.45 -5.12
C HIS A 305 -24.34 23.28 -3.84
N ARG A 306 -25.28 22.33 -3.79
CA ARG A 306 -26.10 22.03 -2.60
C ARG A 306 -25.25 21.59 -1.42
N ARG A 307 -24.16 20.82 -1.64
CA ARG A 307 -23.20 20.47 -0.58
C ARG A 307 -22.69 21.73 0.14
N HIS A 308 -22.37 22.79 -0.60
CA HIS A 308 -21.89 24.03 0.01
C HIS A 308 -22.95 24.68 0.90
N VAL A 309 -24.21 24.65 0.46
CA VAL A 309 -25.33 25.19 1.25
C VAL A 309 -25.55 24.36 2.52
N TYR A 310 -25.52 23.04 2.44
CA TYR A 310 -25.64 22.16 3.60
C TYR A 310 -24.52 22.34 4.61
N GLU A 311 -23.31 22.59 4.15
CA GLU A 311 -22.13 22.74 5.03
C GLU A 311 -22.09 24.11 5.72
N HIS A 312 -22.43 25.17 5.00
CA HIS A 312 -22.12 26.54 5.43
C HIS A 312 -23.33 27.46 5.64
N LYS A 313 -24.52 27.05 5.19
CA LYS A 313 -25.74 27.89 5.21
C LYS A 313 -26.93 27.24 5.91
N GLY A 314 -26.68 26.15 6.67
CA GLY A 314 -27.78 25.47 7.36
C GLY A 314 -28.84 24.84 6.45
N GLY A 315 -28.52 24.66 5.16
CA GLY A 315 -29.45 24.10 4.17
C GLY A 315 -30.40 25.12 3.54
N GLU A 316 -30.26 26.43 3.79
CA GLU A 316 -31.11 27.50 3.22
C GLU A 316 -30.47 28.14 1.99
N ALA A 317 -31.22 28.24 0.89
CA ALA A 317 -30.76 28.86 -0.36
C ALA A 317 -30.52 30.36 -0.18
N ASP A 318 -29.30 30.86 -0.44
CA ASP A 318 -28.96 32.25 -0.50
C ASP A 318 -28.91 32.78 -1.95
N GLU A 319 -28.81 34.11 -2.12
CA GLU A 319 -28.76 34.74 -3.46
C GLU A 319 -27.62 34.21 -4.32
N LYS A 320 -26.45 33.99 -3.69
CA LYS A 320 -25.27 33.46 -4.38
C LYS A 320 -25.50 32.04 -4.89
N TYR A 321 -26.10 31.18 -4.06
CA TYR A 321 -26.42 29.80 -4.49
C TYR A 321 -27.38 29.81 -5.70
N ILE A 322 -28.45 30.61 -5.64
CA ILE A 322 -29.43 30.69 -6.74
C ILE A 322 -28.77 31.17 -8.04
N ALA A 323 -27.93 32.21 -7.94
CA ALA A 323 -27.20 32.77 -9.09
C ALA A 323 -26.20 31.76 -9.69
N ASP A 324 -25.44 31.05 -8.84
CA ASP A 324 -24.36 30.14 -9.28
C ASP A 324 -24.89 28.78 -9.75
N SER A 325 -25.99 28.28 -9.16
CA SER A 325 -26.52 26.94 -9.48
C SER A 325 -27.61 26.92 -10.54
N GLY A 326 -28.30 28.04 -10.73
CA GLY A 326 -29.52 28.10 -11.55
C GLY A 326 -30.67 27.24 -11.02
N ASP A 327 -30.63 26.81 -9.75
CA ASP A 327 -31.68 25.99 -9.14
C ASP A 327 -32.99 26.79 -9.04
N ASN A 328 -34.09 26.11 -9.35
CA ASN A 328 -35.43 26.72 -9.29
C ASN A 328 -36.02 26.70 -7.88
N VAL A 329 -35.41 27.46 -6.98
CA VAL A 329 -35.81 27.59 -5.58
C VAL A 329 -35.94 29.04 -5.17
N ARG A 330 -36.68 29.31 -4.08
CA ARG A 330 -36.85 30.67 -3.55
C ARG A 330 -35.70 31.01 -2.59
N LEU A 331 -35.42 32.29 -2.48
CA LEU A 331 -34.49 32.77 -1.46
C LEU A 331 -34.96 32.33 -0.05
N LYS A 332 -34.02 31.84 0.77
CA LYS A 332 -34.23 31.24 2.09
C LYS A 332 -35.07 29.94 2.10
N GLN A 333 -35.36 29.39 0.96
CA GLN A 333 -35.99 28.09 0.92
C GLN A 333 -35.05 27.03 1.47
N ALA A 334 -35.53 26.19 2.39
CA ALA A 334 -34.79 25.00 2.85
C ALA A 334 -34.71 23.97 1.73
N LEU A 335 -33.49 23.64 1.34
CA LEU A 335 -33.21 22.59 0.35
C LEU A 335 -33.52 21.23 0.97
N ARG A 336 -34.18 20.36 0.21
CA ARG A 336 -34.51 19.00 0.63
C ARG A 336 -34.08 18.00 -0.42
N GLU A 337 -33.63 16.85 0.07
CA GLU A 337 -33.23 15.73 -0.77
C GLU A 337 -34.19 14.55 -0.62
N THR A 338 -34.21 13.72 -1.63
CA THR A 338 -34.98 12.47 -1.66
C THR A 338 -34.03 11.28 -1.65
N PRO A 339 -34.51 10.06 -1.31
CA PRO A 339 -33.72 8.85 -1.50
C PRO A 339 -33.12 8.74 -2.89
N ASP A 340 -33.93 9.06 -3.92
CA ASP A 340 -33.51 8.95 -5.33
C ASP A 340 -32.40 9.95 -5.67
N SER A 341 -32.53 11.22 -5.22
CA SER A 341 -31.46 12.24 -5.44
C SER A 341 -30.17 11.85 -4.74
N ALA A 342 -30.24 11.32 -3.52
CA ALA A 342 -29.08 10.88 -2.77
C ALA A 342 -28.40 9.65 -3.41
N HIS A 343 -29.18 8.65 -3.85
CA HIS A 343 -28.64 7.50 -4.59
C HIS A 343 -28.06 7.90 -5.95
N ARG A 344 -28.72 8.80 -6.70
CA ARG A 344 -28.20 9.30 -7.97
C ARG A 344 -26.87 10.04 -7.77
N THR A 345 -26.76 10.87 -6.71
CA THR A 345 -25.50 11.53 -6.33
C THR A 345 -24.40 10.51 -6.07
N ALA A 346 -24.69 9.47 -5.28
CA ALA A 346 -23.74 8.41 -4.97
C ALA A 346 -23.27 7.65 -6.22
N ASN A 347 -24.18 7.38 -7.17
CA ASN A 347 -23.83 6.72 -8.43
C ASN A 347 -22.94 7.58 -9.32
N LEU A 348 -23.25 8.88 -9.42
CA LEU A 348 -22.46 9.81 -10.24
C LEU A 348 -21.09 10.06 -9.65
N VAL A 349 -20.97 10.20 -8.34
CA VAL A 349 -19.66 10.31 -7.66
C VAL A 349 -18.81 9.07 -7.90
N MET A 350 -19.40 7.87 -7.87
CA MET A 350 -18.66 6.65 -8.21
C MET A 350 -18.20 6.63 -9.66
N LYS A 351 -19.00 7.14 -10.59
CA LYS A 351 -18.64 7.27 -12.02
C LYS A 351 -17.46 8.25 -12.20
N LEU A 352 -17.57 9.44 -11.59
CA LEU A 352 -16.49 10.44 -11.60
C LEU A 352 -15.19 9.87 -11.01
N GLY A 353 -15.28 9.19 -9.87
CA GLY A 353 -14.16 8.53 -9.22
C GLY A 353 -13.54 7.43 -10.08
N GLY A 354 -14.35 6.61 -10.71
CA GLY A 354 -13.90 5.57 -11.64
C GLY A 354 -13.16 6.13 -12.85
N ASN A 355 -13.65 7.25 -13.43
CA ASN A 355 -12.99 7.91 -14.55
C ASN A 355 -11.64 8.51 -14.12
N LEU A 356 -11.58 9.20 -12.99
CA LEU A 356 -10.34 9.75 -12.46
C LEU A 356 -9.31 8.63 -12.15
N HIS A 357 -9.75 7.53 -11.53
CA HIS A 357 -8.88 6.39 -11.26
C HIS A 357 -8.31 5.78 -12.53
N ARG A 358 -9.13 5.60 -13.56
CA ARG A 358 -8.71 5.08 -14.86
C ARG A 358 -7.70 5.99 -15.51
N GLY A 359 -8.02 7.29 -15.67
CA GLY A 359 -7.12 8.26 -16.29
C GLY A 359 -5.80 8.42 -15.54
N PHE A 360 -5.81 8.35 -14.21
CA PHE A 360 -4.56 8.30 -13.44
C PHE A 360 -3.70 7.08 -13.80
N HIS A 361 -4.32 5.91 -13.95
CA HIS A 361 -3.61 4.67 -14.30
C HIS A 361 -3.27 4.55 -15.79
N GLU A 362 -3.81 5.40 -16.65
CA GLU A 362 -3.30 5.60 -18.03
C GLU A 362 -1.97 6.36 -18.01
N ILE A 363 -1.81 7.35 -17.11
CA ILE A 363 -0.54 8.08 -16.93
C ILE A 363 0.50 7.23 -16.18
N PHE A 364 0.06 6.51 -15.14
CA PHE A 364 0.91 5.68 -14.28
C PHE A 364 0.41 4.23 -14.26
N PRO A 365 0.67 3.45 -15.32
CA PRO A 365 0.14 2.11 -15.45
C PRO A 365 0.65 1.18 -14.35
N PRO A 366 -0.22 0.36 -13.78
CA PRO A 366 0.16 -0.68 -12.84
C PRO A 366 0.94 -1.79 -13.57
N LEU A 367 1.64 -2.63 -12.78
CA LEU A 367 2.30 -3.82 -13.30
C LEU A 367 1.24 -4.87 -13.64
N GLU A 368 1.19 -5.29 -14.91
CA GLU A 368 0.20 -6.23 -15.42
C GLU A 368 0.40 -7.67 -14.90
N GLU A 369 1.64 -8.09 -14.71
CA GLU A 369 1.95 -9.48 -14.36
C GLU A 369 1.27 -9.94 -13.06
N PRO A 370 1.33 -9.19 -11.92
CA PRO A 370 0.59 -9.55 -10.71
C PRO A 370 -0.93 -9.59 -10.92
N ILE A 371 -1.47 -8.67 -11.74
CA ILE A 371 -2.91 -8.61 -12.05
C ILE A 371 -3.35 -9.84 -12.82
N ARG A 372 -2.66 -10.16 -13.92
CA ARG A 372 -2.94 -11.35 -14.76
C ARG A 372 -2.79 -12.66 -13.98
N ARG A 373 -1.86 -12.72 -13.02
CA ARG A 373 -1.68 -13.89 -12.15
C ARG A 373 -2.91 -14.10 -11.27
N ASN A 374 -3.43 -13.04 -10.68
CA ASN A 374 -4.64 -13.07 -9.85
C ASN A 374 -5.89 -13.47 -10.65
N GLU A 375 -6.07 -12.94 -11.85
CA GLU A 375 -7.16 -13.29 -12.76
C GLU A 375 -7.15 -14.79 -13.09
N ARG A 376 -5.98 -15.32 -13.47
CA ARG A 376 -5.80 -16.75 -13.73
C ARG A 376 -6.13 -17.62 -12.50
N GLY A 377 -5.73 -17.17 -11.31
CA GLY A 377 -6.06 -17.84 -10.04
C GLY A 377 -7.56 -17.89 -9.76
N ARG A 378 -8.24 -16.77 -9.97
CA ARG A 378 -9.71 -16.67 -9.81
C ARG A 378 -10.46 -17.60 -10.78
N HIS A 379 -10.07 -17.63 -12.05
CA HIS A 379 -10.67 -18.52 -13.04
C HIS A 379 -10.51 -20.01 -12.68
N ARG A 380 -9.31 -20.42 -12.23
CA ARG A 380 -9.08 -21.81 -11.76
C ARG A 380 -9.95 -22.14 -10.54
N GLY A 381 -10.07 -21.23 -9.58
CA GLY A 381 -10.91 -21.45 -8.39
C GLY A 381 -12.40 -21.53 -8.70
N GLN A 382 -12.89 -20.88 -9.77
CA GLN A 382 -14.28 -21.00 -10.24
C GLN A 382 -14.54 -22.34 -10.96
N LEU A 383 -13.55 -22.82 -11.72
CA LEU A 383 -13.67 -24.12 -12.41
C LEU A 383 -13.65 -25.31 -11.45
N LEU A 384 -12.97 -25.19 -10.31
CA LEU A 384 -12.93 -26.25 -9.28
C LEU A 384 -14.17 -26.26 -8.35
N LYS A 385 -15.03 -25.27 -8.44
CA LYS A 385 -16.29 -25.17 -7.66
C LYS A 385 -17.53 -25.58 -8.48
N ARG A 386 -17.36 -25.90 -9.74
CA ARG A 386 -18.37 -26.51 -10.62
C ARG A 386 -18.13 -28.00 -10.75
#